data_17f77f9a1a4af7f352436ccadb9c13b5
#
_entry.id   17f77f9a1a4af7f352436ccadb9c13b5
#
_cell.length_a   1.000
_cell.length_b   1.000
_cell.length_c   1.000
_cell.angle_alpha   90.00
_cell.angle_beta   90.00
_cell.angle_gamma   90.00
#
_symmetry.space_group_name_H-M   'P 1'
#
loop_
_entity.id
_entity.type
_entity.pdbx_description
1 polymer ?
#
loop_
_entity_poly.entity_id
_entity_poly.type
_entity_poly.pdbx_seq_one_letter_code
_entity_poly.pdbx_strand_id
1 'polypeptide(L)'
;DVAKLQKVAARVMRTRAQGHDVVVVVSAMGDTTDELLSLAKQVSANPDRRELDMLLTTGERISMALLSIAIRELGGDAISFTGSQSGIITNDRHVDARIIEVRPVRVQDELARGKIVVIAGYQGVSYRRDVTTLGRGGSDTTAVALAAALQADVCEIYTDVDGIFSADP
;
A
#
# COMPACT_ATOMS: atom_id res chain seq x y z
N ASP A 1 9.91 -12.09 0.88
CA ASP A 1 11.20 -12.35 1.50
C ASP A 1 12.12 -11.11 1.36
N VAL A 2 13.19 -11.03 2.16
CA VAL A 2 14.12 -9.89 2.21
C VAL A 2 14.82 -9.68 0.86
N ALA A 3 15.20 -10.75 0.17
CA ALA A 3 15.90 -10.65 -1.11
C ALA A 3 15.03 -10.00 -2.22
N LYS A 4 13.74 -10.31 -2.25
CA LYS A 4 12.77 -9.66 -3.15
C LYS A 4 12.65 -8.16 -2.81
N LEU A 5 12.59 -7.83 -1.54
CA LEU A 5 12.48 -6.47 -1.04
C LEU A 5 13.71 -5.62 -1.44
N GLN A 6 14.92 -6.19 -1.32
CA GLN A 6 16.16 -5.55 -1.77
C GLN A 6 16.18 -5.32 -3.29
N LYS A 7 15.67 -6.27 -4.08
CA LYS A 7 15.53 -6.09 -5.54
C LYS A 7 14.58 -4.97 -5.90
N VAL A 8 13.45 -4.87 -5.20
CA VAL A 8 12.48 -3.77 -5.37
C VAL A 8 13.13 -2.44 -5.02
N ALA A 9 13.82 -2.35 -3.89
CA ALA A 9 14.54 -1.14 -3.48
C ALA A 9 15.55 -0.68 -4.54
N ALA A 10 16.36 -1.61 -5.07
CA ALA A 10 17.31 -1.30 -6.13
C ALA A 10 16.63 -0.80 -7.42
N ARG A 11 15.48 -1.37 -7.79
CA ARG A 11 14.69 -0.91 -8.94
C ARG A 11 14.16 0.50 -8.71
N VAL A 12 13.59 0.77 -7.55
CA VAL A 12 13.09 2.10 -7.17
C VAL A 12 14.20 3.14 -7.26
N MET A 13 15.40 2.82 -6.74
CA MET A 13 16.55 3.71 -6.80
C MET A 13 16.98 3.99 -8.26
N ARG A 14 16.96 3.00 -9.15
CA ARG A 14 17.25 3.21 -10.57
C ARG A 14 16.22 4.14 -11.23
N THR A 15 14.95 3.96 -10.95
CA THR A 15 13.87 4.83 -11.47
C THR A 15 14.04 6.26 -10.97
N ARG A 16 14.35 6.43 -9.70
CA ARG A 16 14.61 7.77 -9.12
C ARG A 16 15.83 8.43 -9.75
N ALA A 17 16.89 7.68 -10.00
CA ALA A 17 18.11 8.17 -10.61
C ALA A 17 17.92 8.67 -12.07
N GLN A 18 16.86 8.21 -12.74
CA GLN A 18 16.46 8.70 -14.07
C GLN A 18 15.73 10.06 -14.03
N GLY A 19 15.55 10.64 -12.85
CA GLY A 19 14.90 11.95 -12.66
C GLY A 19 13.40 11.91 -12.41
N HIS A 20 12.82 10.71 -12.17
CA HIS A 20 11.40 10.57 -11.88
C HIS A 20 11.11 10.79 -10.39
N ASP A 21 9.97 11.41 -10.09
CA ASP A 21 9.35 11.30 -8.79
C ASP A 21 8.71 9.92 -8.65
N VAL A 22 8.94 9.26 -7.52
CA VAL A 22 8.53 7.86 -7.36
C VAL A 22 7.66 7.69 -6.13
N VAL A 23 6.47 7.13 -6.35
CA VAL A 23 5.58 6.61 -5.31
C VAL A 23 5.49 5.10 -5.48
N VAL A 24 5.66 4.37 -4.40
CA VAL A 24 5.56 2.90 -4.39
C VAL A 24 4.41 2.49 -3.48
N VAL A 25 3.45 1.77 -4.02
CA VAL A 25 2.38 1.14 -3.22
C VAL A 25 2.74 -0.32 -3.00
N VAL A 26 2.73 -0.76 -1.76
CA VAL A 26 3.11 -2.12 -1.39
C VAL A 26 1.93 -2.92 -0.86
N SER A 27 1.95 -4.22 -1.16
CA SER A 27 1.09 -5.23 -0.54
C SER A 27 1.80 -5.88 0.65
N ALA A 28 1.05 -6.61 1.46
CA ALA A 28 1.62 -7.49 2.47
C ALA A 28 2.54 -8.54 1.82
N MET A 29 3.56 -8.97 2.54
CA MET A 29 4.53 -9.95 2.03
C MET A 29 4.00 -11.37 2.17
N GLY A 30 4.15 -12.18 1.11
CA GLY A 30 3.78 -13.60 1.12
C GLY A 30 2.36 -13.82 1.60
N ASP A 31 2.20 -14.74 2.53
CA ASP A 31 0.89 -15.17 3.05
C ASP A 31 0.47 -14.40 4.32
N THR A 32 1.11 -13.28 4.64
CA THR A 32 0.91 -12.54 5.89
C THR A 32 -0.57 -12.19 6.15
N THR A 33 -1.31 -11.77 5.13
CA THR A 33 -2.73 -11.44 5.28
C THR A 33 -3.56 -12.66 5.68
N ASP A 34 -3.30 -13.82 5.07
CA ASP A 34 -3.99 -15.07 5.38
C ASP A 34 -3.61 -15.59 6.78
N GLU A 35 -2.34 -15.45 7.16
CA GLU A 35 -1.86 -15.78 8.51
C GLU A 35 -2.55 -14.92 9.58
N LEU A 36 -2.65 -13.61 9.37
CA LEU A 36 -3.34 -12.69 10.26
C LEU A 36 -4.84 -13.02 10.38
N LEU A 37 -5.48 -13.30 9.25
CA LEU A 37 -6.89 -13.71 9.24
C LEU A 37 -7.10 -15.05 9.97
N SER A 38 -6.20 -16.01 9.76
CA SER A 38 -6.22 -17.29 10.46
C SER A 38 -6.06 -17.10 11.98
N LEU A 39 -5.14 -16.24 12.39
CA LEU A 39 -4.93 -15.91 13.79
C LEU A 39 -6.18 -15.28 14.43
N ALA A 40 -6.84 -14.36 13.75
CA ALA A 40 -8.09 -13.75 14.21
C ALA A 40 -9.19 -14.80 14.41
N LYS A 41 -9.30 -15.75 13.48
CA LYS A 41 -10.29 -16.85 13.56
C LYS A 41 -10.01 -17.83 14.70
N GLN A 42 -8.75 -18.01 15.11
CA GLN A 42 -8.40 -18.81 16.28
C GLN A 42 -8.82 -18.13 17.58
N VAL A 43 -8.83 -16.80 17.63
CA VAL A 43 -9.26 -16.01 18.79
C VAL A 43 -10.78 -15.93 18.87
N SER A 44 -11.46 -15.79 17.73
CA SER A 44 -12.92 -15.65 17.66
C SER A 44 -13.47 -16.31 16.40
N ALA A 45 -14.56 -17.07 16.52
CA ALA A 45 -15.26 -17.64 15.37
C ALA A 45 -15.84 -16.55 14.44
N ASN A 46 -16.21 -15.41 15.01
CA ASN A 46 -16.76 -14.26 14.30
C ASN A 46 -16.03 -12.97 14.76
N PRO A 47 -14.82 -12.73 14.25
CA PRO A 47 -14.05 -11.54 14.61
C PRO A 47 -14.81 -10.27 14.22
N ASP A 48 -14.79 -9.26 15.08
CA ASP A 48 -15.34 -7.95 14.76
C ASP A 48 -14.64 -7.36 13.53
N ARG A 49 -15.42 -6.82 12.60
CA ARG A 49 -14.88 -6.37 11.30
C ARG A 49 -13.97 -5.15 11.43
N ARG A 50 -14.26 -4.23 12.35
CA ARG A 50 -13.41 -3.08 12.61
C ARG A 50 -12.06 -3.51 13.19
N GLU A 51 -12.08 -4.46 14.12
CA GLU A 51 -10.83 -4.99 14.71
C GLU A 51 -10.03 -5.84 13.71
N LEU A 52 -10.71 -6.51 12.77
CA LEU A 52 -10.04 -7.17 11.64
C LEU A 52 -9.29 -6.15 10.78
N ASP A 53 -9.87 -4.99 10.47
CA ASP A 53 -9.18 -3.94 9.71
C ASP A 53 -7.93 -3.46 10.44
N MET A 54 -8.01 -3.28 11.76
CA MET A 54 -6.85 -2.93 12.57
C MET A 54 -5.73 -3.97 12.47
N LEU A 55 -6.08 -5.25 12.50
CA LEU A 55 -5.14 -6.35 12.40
C LEU A 55 -4.56 -6.47 10.97
N LEU A 56 -5.42 -6.57 9.97
CA LEU A 56 -5.01 -6.87 8.59
C LEU A 56 -4.13 -5.75 8.00
N THR A 57 -4.37 -4.48 8.35
CA THR A 57 -3.55 -3.36 7.86
C THR A 57 -2.09 -3.41 8.33
N THR A 58 -1.77 -4.23 9.32
CA THR A 58 -0.39 -4.37 9.81
C THR A 58 0.53 -5.02 8.78
N GLY A 59 0.00 -5.89 7.92
CA GLY A 59 0.78 -6.58 6.88
C GLY A 59 1.47 -5.60 5.92
N GLU A 60 0.71 -4.69 5.34
CA GLU A 60 1.24 -3.66 4.44
C GLU A 60 2.12 -2.64 5.17
N ARG A 61 1.83 -2.36 6.45
CA ARG A 61 2.66 -1.46 7.26
C ARG A 61 4.06 -2.04 7.51
N ILE A 62 4.17 -3.34 7.71
CA ILE A 62 5.47 -4.03 7.78
C ILE A 62 6.20 -3.86 6.45
N SER A 63 5.54 -4.15 5.33
CA SER A 63 6.14 -4.05 3.99
C SER A 63 6.62 -2.63 3.67
N MET A 64 5.81 -1.60 3.94
CA MET A 64 6.19 -0.21 3.65
C MET A 64 7.40 0.24 4.46
N ALA A 65 7.46 -0.13 5.73
CA ALA A 65 8.56 0.24 6.60
C ALA A 65 9.86 -0.44 6.17
N LEU A 66 9.81 -1.74 5.91
CA LEU A 66 10.98 -2.50 5.47
C LEU A 66 11.50 -2.02 4.11
N LEU A 67 10.61 -1.72 3.16
CA LEU A 67 11.04 -1.18 1.86
C LEU A 67 11.69 0.20 2.02
N SER A 68 11.13 1.07 2.84
CA SER A 68 11.74 2.38 3.12
C SER A 68 13.12 2.25 3.77
N ILE A 69 13.28 1.31 4.71
CA ILE A 69 14.59 1.00 5.31
C ILE A 69 15.57 0.54 4.24
N ALA A 70 15.16 -0.39 3.37
CA ALA A 70 16.02 -0.90 2.29
C ALA A 70 16.43 0.20 1.28
N ILE A 71 15.52 1.11 0.94
CA ILE A 71 15.83 2.25 0.07
C ILE A 71 16.84 3.19 0.74
N ARG A 72 16.67 3.47 2.03
CA ARG A 72 17.59 4.31 2.81
C ARG A 72 18.98 3.69 2.93
N GLU A 73 19.07 2.38 3.09
CA GLU A 73 20.35 1.64 3.09
C GLU A 73 21.11 1.81 1.76
N LEU A 74 20.38 1.95 0.64
CA LEU A 74 20.96 2.24 -0.69
C LEU A 74 21.26 3.74 -0.91
N GLY A 75 21.09 4.59 0.10
CA GLY A 75 21.35 6.03 0.02
C GLY A 75 20.17 6.86 -0.50
N GLY A 76 18.98 6.25 -0.67
CA GLY A 76 17.78 6.97 -1.07
C GLY A 76 17.12 7.70 0.10
N ASP A 77 16.47 8.83 -0.17
CA ASP A 77 15.66 9.54 0.82
C ASP A 77 14.20 9.09 0.69
N ALA A 78 13.84 8.08 1.48
CA ALA A 78 12.50 7.48 1.47
C ALA A 78 11.71 7.82 2.74
N ILE A 79 10.41 7.95 2.58
CA ILE A 79 9.43 8.05 3.67
C ILE A 79 8.28 7.11 3.43
N SER A 80 7.78 6.46 4.49
CA SER A 80 6.63 5.57 4.40
C SER A 80 5.37 6.19 5.00
N PHE A 81 4.21 5.92 4.37
CA PHE A 81 2.90 6.36 4.82
C PHE A 81 1.91 5.21 4.87
N THR A 82 1.07 5.20 5.91
CA THR A 82 -0.15 4.40 5.92
C THR A 82 -1.16 4.95 4.90
N GLY A 83 -2.21 4.20 4.60
CA GLY A 83 -3.30 4.68 3.76
C GLY A 83 -3.92 5.98 4.29
N SER A 84 -4.12 6.08 5.61
CA SER A 84 -4.60 7.30 6.27
C SER A 84 -3.66 8.49 6.06
N GLN A 85 -2.37 8.29 6.28
CA GLN A 85 -1.36 9.35 6.12
C GLN A 85 -1.21 9.80 4.66
N SER A 86 -1.46 8.90 3.71
CA SER A 86 -1.45 9.21 2.28
C SER A 86 -2.75 9.84 1.76
N GLY A 87 -3.75 10.00 2.63
CA GLY A 87 -5.00 10.68 2.30
C GLY A 87 -6.03 9.78 1.60
N ILE A 88 -5.96 8.47 1.75
CA ILE A 88 -6.97 7.54 1.24
C ILE A 88 -8.18 7.55 2.18
N ILE A 89 -9.27 8.16 1.74
CA ILE A 89 -10.53 8.26 2.49
C ILE A 89 -11.52 7.25 1.93
N THR A 90 -12.12 6.46 2.81
CA THR A 90 -13.05 5.40 2.46
C THR A 90 -14.41 5.58 3.14
N ASN A 91 -15.40 4.80 2.71
CA ASN A 91 -16.60 4.57 3.53
C ASN A 91 -16.24 3.71 4.75
N ASP A 92 -17.21 3.51 5.65
CA ASP A 92 -17.05 2.74 6.89
C ASP A 92 -17.47 1.25 6.78
N ARG A 93 -17.44 0.72 5.56
CA ARG A 93 -17.69 -0.72 5.32
C ARG A 93 -16.41 -1.51 5.61
N HIS A 94 -16.21 -1.82 6.88
CA HIS A 94 -15.05 -2.60 7.31
C HIS A 94 -14.88 -3.91 6.52
N VAL A 95 -13.63 -4.27 6.22
CA VAL A 95 -13.19 -5.46 5.44
C VAL A 95 -13.51 -5.38 3.94
N ASP A 96 -14.38 -4.48 3.52
CA ASP A 96 -14.78 -4.28 2.13
C ASP A 96 -15.06 -2.79 1.86
N ALA A 97 -14.21 -1.92 2.37
CA ALA A 97 -14.34 -0.50 2.18
C ALA A 97 -14.08 -0.08 0.73
N ARG A 98 -14.68 1.01 0.32
CA ARG A 98 -14.46 1.63 -0.98
C ARG A 98 -13.85 3.01 -0.81
N ILE A 99 -12.91 3.34 -1.66
CA ILE A 99 -12.32 4.69 -1.70
C ILE A 99 -13.41 5.68 -2.14
N ILE A 100 -13.62 6.70 -1.31
CA ILE A 100 -14.54 7.82 -1.61
C ILE A 100 -13.74 8.98 -2.19
N GLU A 101 -12.55 9.23 -1.66
CA GLU A 101 -11.75 10.40 -1.98
C GLU A 101 -10.27 10.11 -1.71
N VAL A 102 -9.40 10.76 -2.46
CA VAL A 102 -7.96 10.75 -2.23
C VAL A 102 -7.47 12.19 -2.09
N ARG A 103 -6.87 12.51 -0.93
CA ARG A 103 -6.25 13.82 -0.64
C ARG A 103 -4.77 13.63 -0.35
N PRO A 104 -3.91 13.51 -1.36
CA PRO A 104 -2.53 13.09 -1.19
C PRO A 104 -1.59 14.28 -0.85
N VAL A 105 -2.03 15.23 -0.04
CA VAL A 105 -1.27 16.45 0.27
C VAL A 105 0.11 16.13 0.86
N ARG A 106 0.18 15.24 1.84
CA ARG A 106 1.47 14.85 2.45
C ARG A 106 2.38 14.12 1.46
N VAL A 107 1.81 13.34 0.55
CA VAL A 107 2.56 12.66 -0.51
C VAL A 107 3.17 13.70 -1.45
N GLN A 108 2.37 14.67 -1.90
CA GLN A 108 2.82 15.76 -2.76
C GLN A 108 3.92 16.60 -2.09
N ASP A 109 3.77 16.94 -0.81
CA ASP A 109 4.76 17.69 -0.05
C ASP A 109 6.11 16.96 0.02
N GLU A 110 6.10 15.66 0.26
CA GLU A 110 7.34 14.88 0.34
C GLU A 110 7.98 14.64 -1.03
N LEU A 111 7.18 14.47 -2.09
CA LEU A 111 7.69 14.43 -3.47
C LEU A 111 8.35 15.76 -3.86
N ALA A 112 7.75 16.90 -3.48
CA ALA A 112 8.32 18.24 -3.71
C ALA A 112 9.66 18.42 -3.00
N ARG A 113 9.90 17.71 -1.89
CA ARG A 113 11.19 17.67 -1.19
C ARG A 113 12.18 16.68 -1.77
N GLY A 114 11.83 16.01 -2.88
CA GLY A 114 12.69 15.04 -3.55
C GLY A 114 12.70 13.64 -2.95
N LYS A 115 11.78 13.34 -2.02
CA LYS A 115 11.72 12.02 -1.39
C LYS A 115 11.01 10.99 -2.24
N ILE A 116 11.39 9.73 -2.04
CA ILE A 116 10.65 8.56 -2.50
C ILE A 116 9.58 8.27 -1.46
N VAL A 117 8.32 8.14 -1.87
CA VAL A 117 7.21 7.86 -0.96
C VAL A 117 6.76 6.43 -1.10
N VAL A 118 6.77 5.68 0.01
CA VAL A 118 6.31 4.29 0.08
C VAL A 118 4.98 4.25 0.83
N ILE A 119 3.95 3.69 0.23
CA ILE A 119 2.58 3.71 0.76
C ILE A 119 2.09 2.29 1.00
N ALA A 120 1.53 2.07 2.18
CA ALA A 120 0.80 0.85 2.46
C ALA A 120 -0.49 0.81 1.64
N GLY A 121 -0.59 -0.16 0.73
CA GLY A 121 -1.81 -0.41 -0.05
C GLY A 121 -2.92 -1.07 0.77
N TYR A 122 -4.04 -1.36 0.13
CA TYR A 122 -5.15 -2.12 0.70
C TYR A 122 -5.90 -1.42 1.83
N GLN A 123 -5.53 -0.24 2.25
CA GLN A 123 -6.02 0.40 3.46
C GLN A 123 -6.31 1.89 3.28
N GLY A 124 -7.17 2.40 4.13
CA GLY A 124 -7.51 3.81 4.21
C GLY A 124 -8.07 4.17 5.58
N VAL A 125 -8.76 5.28 5.64
CA VAL A 125 -9.44 5.78 6.83
C VAL A 125 -10.84 6.28 6.46
N SER A 126 -11.83 5.95 7.29
CA SER A 126 -13.18 6.49 7.12
C SER A 126 -13.29 7.94 7.64
N TYR A 127 -14.37 8.64 7.33
CA TYR A 127 -14.66 9.96 7.92
C TYR A 127 -14.80 9.93 9.46
N ARG A 128 -15.06 8.76 10.03
CA ARG A 128 -15.05 8.55 11.49
C ARG A 128 -13.64 8.36 12.05
N ARG A 129 -12.62 8.41 11.18
CA ARG A 129 -11.21 8.17 11.51
C ARG A 129 -10.90 6.73 11.91
N ASP A 130 -11.77 5.79 11.58
CA ASP A 130 -11.49 4.37 11.71
C ASP A 130 -10.64 3.88 10.55
N VAL A 131 -9.67 3.05 10.87
CA VAL A 131 -8.87 2.34 9.87
C VAL A 131 -9.76 1.36 9.13
N THR A 132 -9.62 1.30 7.82
CA THR A 132 -10.39 0.43 6.94
C THR A 132 -9.50 -0.36 6.00
N THR A 133 -9.94 -1.56 5.61
CA THR A 133 -9.35 -2.32 4.52
C THR A 133 -10.29 -2.35 3.32
N LEU A 134 -9.70 -2.33 2.14
CA LEU A 134 -10.41 -2.43 0.87
C LEU A 134 -10.73 -3.90 0.58
N GLY A 135 -11.60 -4.15 -0.38
CA GLY A 135 -11.87 -5.50 -0.88
C GLY A 135 -10.70 -6.09 -1.69
N ARG A 136 -10.91 -7.21 -2.35
CA ARG A 136 -9.92 -7.88 -3.20
C ARG A 136 -9.30 -6.92 -4.22
N GLY A 137 -8.01 -7.07 -4.48
CA GLY A 137 -7.27 -6.18 -5.37
C GLY A 137 -7.02 -4.79 -4.77
N GLY A 138 -7.15 -4.64 -3.45
CA GLY A 138 -7.10 -3.36 -2.76
C GLY A 138 -5.80 -2.59 -2.94
N SER A 139 -4.65 -3.26 -3.04
CA SER A 139 -3.36 -2.60 -3.29
C SER A 139 -3.29 -2.03 -4.71
N ASP A 140 -3.78 -2.75 -5.71
CA ASP A 140 -3.88 -2.25 -7.09
C ASP A 140 -4.84 -1.08 -7.18
N THR A 141 -6.01 -1.18 -6.52
CA THR A 141 -6.99 -0.09 -6.40
C THR A 141 -6.36 1.14 -5.76
N THR A 142 -5.57 0.97 -4.69
CA THR A 142 -4.83 2.05 -4.04
C THR A 142 -3.85 2.71 -5.00
N ALA A 143 -3.07 1.92 -5.74
CA ALA A 143 -2.08 2.43 -6.70
C ALA A 143 -2.73 3.25 -7.81
N VAL A 144 -3.81 2.75 -8.40
CA VAL A 144 -4.56 3.44 -9.46
C VAL A 144 -5.20 4.74 -8.95
N ALA A 145 -5.82 4.71 -7.76
CA ALA A 145 -6.43 5.89 -7.15
C ALA A 145 -5.40 6.98 -6.83
N LEU A 146 -4.24 6.60 -6.30
CA LEU A 146 -3.14 7.54 -6.05
C LEU A 146 -2.55 8.09 -7.35
N ALA A 147 -2.33 7.25 -8.35
CA ALA A 147 -1.84 7.69 -9.66
C ALA A 147 -2.75 8.75 -10.29
N ALA A 148 -4.07 8.53 -10.22
CA ALA A 148 -5.06 9.50 -10.71
C ALA A 148 -5.02 10.81 -9.90
N ALA A 149 -5.01 10.73 -8.57
CA ALA A 149 -5.02 11.89 -7.68
C ALA A 149 -3.71 12.72 -7.78
N LEU A 150 -2.58 12.06 -8.01
CA LEU A 150 -1.27 12.69 -8.20
C LEU A 150 -1.02 13.12 -9.64
N GLN A 151 -1.91 12.80 -10.58
CA GLN A 151 -1.71 13.01 -12.02
C GLN A 151 -0.39 12.41 -12.50
N ALA A 152 -0.12 11.18 -12.09
CA ALA A 152 1.10 10.47 -12.46
C ALA A 152 1.17 10.23 -13.97
N ASP A 153 2.35 10.32 -14.55
CA ASP A 153 2.57 10.05 -15.97
C ASP A 153 2.40 8.56 -16.28
N VAL A 154 2.78 7.69 -15.34
CA VAL A 154 2.72 6.22 -15.48
C VAL A 154 2.32 5.59 -14.15
N CYS A 155 1.47 4.58 -14.23
CA CYS A 155 1.18 3.66 -13.13
C CYS A 155 1.52 2.24 -13.56
N GLU A 156 2.53 1.65 -12.94
CA GLU A 156 2.97 0.29 -13.24
C GLU A 156 2.55 -0.65 -12.12
N ILE A 157 1.92 -1.77 -12.47
CA ILE A 157 1.55 -2.83 -11.52
C ILE A 157 2.46 -4.02 -11.76
N TYR A 158 3.18 -4.41 -10.71
CA TYR A 158 4.06 -5.58 -10.72
C TYR A 158 3.34 -6.73 -10.01
N THR A 159 3.22 -7.84 -10.70
CA THR A 159 2.54 -9.04 -10.22
C THR A 159 3.40 -10.26 -10.47
N ASP A 160 3.09 -11.34 -9.77
CA ASP A 160 3.67 -12.67 -9.95
C ASP A 160 2.84 -13.56 -10.89
N VAL A 161 1.76 -13.04 -11.47
CA VAL A 161 0.95 -13.72 -12.50
C VAL A 161 1.33 -13.27 -13.91
N ASP A 162 1.06 -14.10 -14.90
CA ASP A 162 1.51 -13.90 -16.29
C ASP A 162 0.79 -12.74 -17.01
N GLY A 163 -0.27 -12.17 -16.42
CA GLY A 163 -0.98 -11.03 -17.01
C GLY A 163 -2.41 -10.88 -16.52
N ILE A 164 -3.12 -9.98 -17.17
CA ILE A 164 -4.56 -9.77 -16.97
C ILE A 164 -5.31 -10.50 -18.08
N PHE A 165 -6.19 -11.39 -17.72
CA PHE A 165 -7.00 -12.17 -18.64
C PHE A 165 -8.41 -11.57 -18.75
N SER A 166 -9.02 -11.67 -19.91
CA SER A 166 -10.40 -11.21 -20.15
C SER A 166 -11.47 -12.17 -19.56
N ALA A 167 -11.05 -13.36 -19.15
CA ALA A 167 -11.85 -14.37 -18.45
C ALA A 167 -10.91 -15.22 -17.59
N ASP A 168 -11.47 -15.99 -16.67
CA ASP A 168 -10.69 -16.98 -15.91
C ASP A 168 -10.04 -17.98 -16.88
N PRO A 169 -8.75 -18.27 -16.70
CA PRO A 169 -8.02 -19.21 -17.53
C PRO A 169 -8.52 -20.65 -17.38
#